data_0dac6523a278b580ff69cc0875b1c572
#
_entry.id   0dac6523a278b580ff69cc0875b1c572
#
_cell.length_a   1.000
_cell.length_b   1.000
_cell.length_c   1.000
_cell.angle_alpha   90.00
_cell.angle_beta   90.00
_cell.angle_gamma   90.00
#
_symmetry.space_group_name_H-M   'P 1'
#
loop_
_entity.id
_entity.type
_entity.pdbx_description
1 polymer ?
#
loop_
_entity_poly.entity_id
_entity_poly.type
_entity_poly.pdbx_seq_one_letter_code
_entity_poly.pdbx_strand_id
1 'polypeptide(L)'
;MVHSWPHETKAFYMKRDKSDKFALGVDVIAPEGYGEIVGGAQREDDFDVLVKRINEHDLPVDAFKWYLDLRKYGSVPHSGFGLGLERLVAWVCGIDHIRQTIPFPRTMGRLEP
;
A
#
# COMPACT_ATOMS: atom_id res chain seq x y z
N MET A 1 8.34 9.81 9.60
CA MET A 1 7.09 9.55 8.85
C MET A 1 6.97 10.56 7.73
N VAL A 2 6.54 10.14 6.57
CA VAL A 2 6.27 10.99 5.40
C VAL A 2 4.81 10.83 5.03
N HIS A 3 4.13 11.93 4.73
CA HIS A 3 2.71 11.93 4.38
C HIS A 3 2.41 12.94 3.28
N SER A 4 1.17 12.98 2.80
CA SER A 4 0.73 13.92 1.75
C SER A 4 1.54 13.78 0.45
N TRP A 5 1.69 12.55 -0.01
CA TRP A 5 2.30 12.27 -1.29
C TRP A 5 1.44 12.77 -2.45
N PRO A 6 2.02 13.24 -3.55
CA PRO A 6 1.28 13.47 -4.78
C PRO A 6 0.48 12.22 -5.17
N HIS A 7 -0.80 12.38 -5.51
CA HIS A 7 -1.68 11.23 -5.73
C HIS A 7 -1.21 10.33 -6.88
N GLU A 8 -0.53 10.90 -7.89
CA GLU A 8 -0.02 10.17 -9.06
C GLU A 8 1.03 9.12 -8.69
N THR A 9 1.68 9.28 -7.55
CA THR A 9 2.72 8.35 -7.05
C THR A 9 2.15 7.23 -6.18
N LYS A 10 0.83 7.25 -5.91
CA LYS A 10 0.18 6.34 -4.98
C LYS A 10 -0.93 5.53 -5.66
N ALA A 11 -1.34 4.45 -5.00
CA ALA A 11 -2.32 3.52 -5.55
C ALA A 11 -3.72 4.15 -5.70
N PHE A 12 -4.45 3.73 -6.72
CA PHE A 12 -5.78 4.24 -7.11
C PHE A 12 -6.81 4.22 -5.97
N TYR A 13 -6.70 3.27 -5.05
CA TYR A 13 -7.63 3.06 -3.95
C TYR A 13 -7.40 3.98 -2.75
N MET A 14 -6.35 4.77 -2.74
CA MET A 14 -6.09 5.71 -1.65
C MET A 14 -6.99 6.93 -1.79
N LYS A 15 -7.63 7.32 -0.69
CA LYS A 15 -8.43 8.56 -0.67
C LYS A 15 -7.52 9.77 -0.88
N ARG A 16 -8.02 10.74 -1.65
CA ARG A 16 -7.32 12.01 -1.87
C ARG A 16 -7.86 13.08 -0.95
N ASP A 17 -7.06 14.10 -0.72
CA ASP A 17 -7.46 15.28 0.02
C ASP A 17 -8.50 16.12 -0.75
N LYS A 18 -9.02 17.16 -0.11
CA LYS A 18 -10.03 18.06 -0.72
C LYS A 18 -9.54 18.80 -1.97
N SER A 19 -8.24 18.94 -2.15
CA SER A 19 -7.64 19.60 -3.34
C SER A 19 -7.44 18.63 -4.50
N ASP A 20 -7.69 17.34 -4.31
CA ASP A 20 -7.41 16.23 -5.24
C ASP A 20 -5.95 16.11 -5.67
N LYS A 21 -5.03 16.74 -4.93
CA LYS A 21 -3.59 16.75 -5.26
C LYS A 21 -2.79 15.72 -4.47
N PHE A 22 -3.22 15.40 -3.26
CA PHE A 22 -2.44 14.56 -2.34
C PHE A 22 -3.24 13.33 -1.89
N ALA A 23 -2.57 12.19 -1.85
CA ALA A 23 -3.11 11.00 -1.21
C ALA A 23 -3.07 11.14 0.32
N LEU A 24 -4.16 10.73 1.00
CA LEU A 24 -4.23 10.66 2.45
C LEU A 24 -3.51 9.39 2.95
N GLY A 25 -2.23 9.36 2.69
CA GLY A 25 -1.34 8.26 3.01
C GLY A 25 -0.20 8.68 3.93
N VAL A 26 0.40 7.69 4.57
CA VAL A 26 1.57 7.84 5.42
C VAL A 26 2.52 6.66 5.21
N ASP A 27 3.80 6.98 5.07
CA ASP A 27 4.87 5.99 5.04
C ASP A 27 5.77 6.19 6.26
N VAL A 28 6.17 5.10 6.89
CA VAL A 28 7.20 5.08 7.93
C VAL A 28 8.49 4.55 7.32
N ILE A 29 9.46 5.42 7.24
CA ILE A 29 10.77 5.12 6.66
C ILE A 29 11.76 4.94 7.79
N ALA A 30 12.42 3.79 7.84
CA ALA A 30 13.50 3.51 8.77
C ALA A 30 14.79 4.21 8.32
N PRO A 31 15.65 4.65 9.26
CA PRO A 31 16.95 5.25 8.96
C PRO A 31 17.92 4.23 8.36
N GLU A 32 19.12 4.68 8.06
CA GLU A 32 20.28 3.85 7.65
C GLU A 32 20.04 3.00 6.39
N GLY A 33 19.13 3.45 5.51
CA GLY A 33 18.90 2.79 4.23
C GLY A 33 17.94 1.60 4.26
N TYR A 34 17.34 1.26 5.39
CA TYR A 34 16.34 0.17 5.47
C TYR A 34 15.06 0.48 4.70
N GLY A 35 14.77 1.76 4.44
CA GLY A 35 13.66 2.18 3.60
C GLY A 35 12.30 2.11 4.29
N GLU A 36 11.24 2.01 3.49
CA GLU A 36 9.88 1.97 3.98
C GLU A 36 9.58 0.67 4.72
N ILE A 37 9.20 0.76 5.99
CA ILE A 37 8.79 -0.38 6.82
C ILE A 37 7.28 -0.47 7.00
N VAL A 38 6.57 0.68 6.92
CA VAL A 38 5.09 0.72 6.95
C VAL A 38 4.62 1.67 5.87
N GLY A 39 3.66 1.23 5.09
CA GLY A 39 2.88 2.07 4.18
C GLY A 39 1.40 1.94 4.46
N GLY A 40 0.71 3.05 4.63
CA GLY A 40 -0.71 3.07 4.94
C GLY A 40 -1.45 4.24 4.32
N ALA A 41 -2.77 4.10 4.22
CA ALA A 41 -3.62 5.19 3.73
C ALA A 41 -5.07 5.04 4.17
N GLN A 42 -5.77 6.15 4.19
CA GLN A 42 -7.22 6.14 4.15
C GLN A 42 -7.67 5.59 2.79
N ARG A 43 -8.64 4.70 2.82
CA ARG A 43 -9.20 4.10 1.60
C ARG A 43 -10.29 5.00 1.02
N GLU A 44 -10.41 4.98 -0.32
CA GLU A 44 -11.55 5.61 -0.96
C GLU A 44 -12.83 4.86 -0.61
N ASP A 45 -13.78 5.58 -0.05
CA ASP A 45 -15.06 5.06 0.42
C ASP A 45 -16.24 5.41 -0.51
N ASP A 46 -16.00 6.24 -1.52
CA ASP A 46 -16.98 6.56 -2.57
C ASP A 46 -16.88 5.56 -3.73
N PHE A 47 -18.01 4.93 -4.07
CA PHE A 47 -18.09 3.92 -5.11
C PHE A 47 -17.79 4.50 -6.50
N ASP A 48 -18.39 5.62 -6.85
CA ASP A 48 -18.28 6.21 -8.20
C ASP A 48 -16.87 6.75 -8.44
N VAL A 49 -16.28 7.37 -7.41
CA VAL A 49 -14.89 7.83 -7.45
C VAL A 49 -13.94 6.66 -7.65
N LEU A 50 -14.19 5.54 -6.97
CA LEU A 50 -13.33 4.35 -7.08
C LEU A 50 -13.42 3.72 -8.48
N VAL A 51 -14.62 3.59 -9.05
CA VAL A 51 -14.83 3.12 -10.43
C VAL A 51 -14.10 4.01 -11.44
N LYS A 52 -14.25 5.33 -11.28
CA LYS A 52 -13.55 6.29 -12.13
C LYS A 52 -12.04 6.08 -12.10
N ARG A 53 -11.45 5.92 -10.92
CA ARG A 53 -10.00 5.73 -10.77
C ARG A 53 -9.51 4.38 -11.30
N ILE A 54 -10.28 3.31 -11.18
CA ILE A 54 -9.97 2.02 -11.80
C ILE A 54 -9.83 2.18 -13.31
N ASN A 55 -10.76 2.92 -13.94
CA ASN A 55 -10.70 3.21 -15.37
C ASN A 55 -9.54 4.15 -15.75
N GLU A 56 -9.25 5.18 -14.94
CA GLU A 56 -8.09 6.08 -15.14
C GLU A 56 -6.74 5.35 -15.15
N HIS A 57 -6.66 4.21 -14.46
CA HIS A 57 -5.47 3.36 -14.39
C HIS A 57 -5.51 2.19 -15.38
N ASP A 58 -6.44 2.17 -16.33
CA ASP A 58 -6.62 1.10 -17.33
C ASP A 58 -6.74 -0.31 -16.70
N LEU A 59 -7.33 -0.40 -15.50
CA LEU A 59 -7.51 -1.65 -14.79
C LEU A 59 -8.85 -2.30 -15.15
N PRO A 60 -8.93 -3.64 -15.25
CA PRO A 60 -10.18 -4.33 -15.56
C PRO A 60 -11.15 -4.25 -14.36
N VAL A 61 -12.25 -3.53 -14.51
CA VAL A 61 -13.26 -3.30 -13.45
C VAL A 61 -13.77 -4.62 -12.86
N ASP A 62 -13.97 -5.64 -13.69
CA ASP A 62 -14.44 -6.96 -13.25
C ASP A 62 -13.52 -7.63 -12.21
N ALA A 63 -12.23 -7.43 -12.32
CA ALA A 63 -11.27 -7.95 -11.33
C ALA A 63 -11.43 -7.32 -9.95
N PHE A 64 -12.01 -6.13 -9.88
CA PHE A 64 -12.22 -5.37 -8.64
C PHE A 64 -13.67 -5.40 -8.16
N LYS A 65 -14.55 -6.18 -8.76
CA LYS A 65 -15.98 -6.25 -8.40
C LYS A 65 -16.18 -6.50 -6.90
N TRP A 66 -15.49 -7.49 -6.34
CA TRP A 66 -15.54 -7.79 -4.91
C TRP A 66 -15.11 -6.61 -4.03
N TYR A 67 -14.15 -5.80 -4.49
CA TYR A 67 -13.65 -4.63 -3.78
C TYR A 67 -14.63 -3.46 -3.88
N LEU A 68 -15.29 -3.29 -5.03
CA LEU A 68 -16.36 -2.32 -5.25
C LEU A 68 -17.61 -2.65 -4.44
N ASP A 69 -17.94 -3.94 -4.30
CA ASP A 69 -19.09 -4.39 -3.50
C ASP A 69 -19.00 -3.95 -2.04
N LEU A 70 -17.79 -3.81 -1.48
CA LEU A 70 -17.57 -3.25 -0.14
C LEU A 70 -18.01 -1.78 -0.01
N ARG A 71 -18.20 -1.05 -1.11
CA ARG A 71 -18.72 0.32 -1.12
C ARG A 71 -20.19 0.35 -1.49
N LYS A 72 -20.61 -0.54 -2.39
CA LYS A 72 -21.98 -0.66 -2.89
C LYS A 72 -22.96 -1.04 -1.79
N TYR A 73 -22.58 -1.93 -0.91
CA TYR A 73 -23.48 -2.45 0.16
C TYR A 73 -23.30 -1.73 1.49
N GLY A 74 -22.60 -0.63 1.51
CA GLY A 74 -22.39 0.22 2.67
C GLY A 74 -20.91 0.34 3.01
N SER A 75 -20.45 1.56 3.20
CA SER A 75 -19.07 1.86 3.57
C SER A 75 -19.01 2.92 4.65
N VAL A 76 -17.93 2.91 5.38
CA VAL A 76 -17.58 3.95 6.34
C VAL A 76 -16.14 4.42 6.06
N PRO A 77 -15.76 5.62 6.44
CA PRO A 77 -14.36 6.03 6.39
C PRO A 77 -13.48 5.02 7.13
N HIS A 78 -12.50 4.46 6.44
CA HIS A 78 -11.59 3.45 6.98
C HIS A 78 -10.20 3.61 6.42
N SER A 79 -9.22 3.08 7.13
CA SER A 79 -7.82 3.08 6.74
C SER A 79 -7.24 1.68 6.87
N GLY A 80 -6.09 1.48 6.25
CA GLY A 80 -5.32 0.25 6.40
C GLY A 80 -3.86 0.51 6.13
N PHE A 81 -3.02 -0.36 6.67
CA PHE A 81 -1.58 -0.30 6.44
C PHE A 81 -1.00 -1.69 6.23
N GLY A 82 0.12 -1.75 5.54
CA GLY A 82 0.98 -2.91 5.46
C GLY A 82 2.27 -2.66 6.22
N LEU A 83 2.75 -3.66 6.94
CA LEU A 83 4.05 -3.64 7.60
C LEU A 83 4.94 -4.73 6.97
N GLY A 84 6.10 -4.31 6.46
CA GLY A 84 7.12 -5.24 5.96
C GLY A 84 7.85 -5.88 7.13
N LEU A 85 7.41 -7.08 7.54
CA LEU A 85 7.97 -7.77 8.71
C LEU A 85 9.47 -8.00 8.54
N GLU A 86 9.90 -8.44 7.39
CA GLU A 86 11.30 -8.69 7.08
C GLU A 86 12.14 -7.40 7.15
N ARG A 87 11.60 -6.28 6.69
CA ARG A 87 12.29 -4.98 6.80
C ARG A 87 12.35 -4.50 8.24
N LEU A 88 11.28 -4.70 9.00
CA LEU A 88 11.28 -4.37 10.43
C LEU A 88 12.33 -5.19 11.18
N VAL A 89 12.38 -6.50 10.96
CA VAL A 89 13.39 -7.39 11.57
C VAL A 89 14.80 -6.97 11.16
N ALA A 90 15.02 -6.71 9.85
CA ALA A 90 16.33 -6.25 9.38
C ALA A 90 16.78 -5.00 10.11
N TRP A 91 15.91 -3.99 10.23
CA TRP A 91 16.22 -2.74 10.92
C TRP A 91 16.49 -2.94 12.41
N VAL A 92 15.62 -3.65 13.12
CA VAL A 92 15.75 -3.86 14.58
C VAL A 92 16.99 -4.67 14.94
N CYS A 93 17.34 -5.67 14.09
CA CYS A 93 18.47 -6.57 14.32
C CYS A 93 19.76 -6.10 13.63
N GLY A 94 19.77 -5.00 12.89
CA GLY A 94 20.94 -4.52 12.16
C GLY A 94 21.40 -5.47 11.06
N ILE A 95 20.46 -6.08 10.34
CA ILE A 95 20.76 -7.07 9.28
C ILE A 95 20.79 -6.37 7.92
N ASP A 96 21.85 -6.56 7.16
CA ASP A 96 22.09 -5.87 5.89
C ASP A 96 21.12 -6.29 4.77
N HIS A 97 20.65 -7.54 4.78
CA HIS A 97 19.83 -8.04 3.68
C HIS A 97 18.59 -8.80 4.17
N ILE A 98 17.41 -8.41 3.66
CA ILE A 98 16.11 -8.97 4.06
C ILE A 98 16.00 -10.50 3.86
N ARG A 99 16.77 -11.12 2.97
CA ARG A 99 16.81 -12.59 2.82
C ARG A 99 17.28 -13.31 4.07
N GLN A 100 18.00 -12.64 4.95
CA GLN A 100 18.52 -13.18 6.20
C GLN A 100 17.47 -13.13 7.33
N THR A 101 16.34 -12.41 7.10
CA THR A 101 15.28 -12.26 8.09
C THR A 101 14.13 -13.24 7.91
N ILE A 102 14.19 -14.09 6.88
CA ILE A 102 13.16 -15.08 6.57
C ILE A 102 13.75 -16.48 6.57
N PRO A 103 13.08 -17.48 7.21
CA PRO A 103 13.60 -18.85 7.29
C PRO A 103 13.81 -19.54 5.94
N PHE A 104 12.93 -19.25 4.96
CA PHE A 104 12.94 -19.88 3.64
C PHE A 104 12.90 -18.83 2.52
N PRO A 105 14.02 -18.10 2.31
CA PRO A 105 14.05 -17.04 1.31
C PRO A 105 13.95 -17.61 -0.10
N ARG A 106 13.02 -17.06 -0.89
CA ARG A 106 12.91 -17.34 -2.31
C ARG A 106 13.78 -16.36 -3.09
N THR A 107 14.51 -16.87 -4.06
CA THR A 107 15.37 -16.06 -4.93
C THR A 107 15.20 -16.48 -6.38
N MET A 108 15.77 -15.70 -7.28
CA MET A 108 15.81 -16.10 -8.69
C MET A 108 16.53 -17.46 -8.79
N GLY A 109 15.83 -18.47 -9.33
CA GLY A 109 16.34 -19.83 -9.45
C GLY A 109 16.21 -20.71 -8.20
N ARG A 110 15.64 -20.21 -7.10
CA ARG A 110 15.32 -20.99 -5.90
C ARG A 110 13.93 -20.68 -5.39
N LEU A 111 12.97 -21.57 -5.61
CA LEU A 111 11.58 -21.48 -5.18
C LEU A 111 11.23 -22.40 -4.01
N GLU A 112 12.04 -23.44 -3.81
CA GLU A 112 11.87 -24.44 -2.77
C GLU A 112 12.81 -24.13 -1.58
N PRO A 113 12.44 -24.56 -0.36
CA PRO A 113 13.25 -24.38 0.85
C PRO A 113 14.64 -25.00 0.76
#